data_4821f2c334340f6fa38b353c34525365
#
_entry.id   4821f2c334340f6fa38b353c34525365
#
_cell.length_a   1.000
_cell.length_b   1.000
_cell.length_c   1.000
_cell.angle_alpha   90.00
_cell.angle_beta   90.00
_cell.angle_gamma   90.00
#
_symmetry.space_group_name_H-M   'P 1'
#
loop_
_entity.id
_entity.type
_entity.pdbx_description
1 polymer ?
#
loop_
_entity_poly.entity_id
_entity_poly.type
_entity_poly.pdbx_seq_one_letter_code
_entity_poly.pdbx_strand_id
1 'polypeptide(L)'
;LASIYNKEIEPAFSQLGSKIIWRDALRIFCTTLSDKQSFFLNALKNTSGQTSFRYATNDYAIDLLRERLRILGKEDALPIEIDFLAKYYMRSISEMIQDWFIGGQKIPLDNFIELLVLAMPEPLKKRLL
;
A
#
# COMPACT_ATOMS: atom_id res chain seq x y z
N LEU A 1 5.03 -16.30 1.72
CA LEU A 1 5.50 -15.23 0.86
C LEU A 1 4.75 -13.93 1.11
N ALA A 2 3.41 -13.97 0.96
CA ALA A 2 2.58 -12.80 1.28
C ALA A 2 2.78 -12.38 2.74
N SER A 3 2.92 -13.33 3.67
CA SER A 3 3.14 -13.02 5.07
C SER A 3 4.48 -12.33 5.33
N ILE A 4 5.52 -12.61 4.54
CA ILE A 4 6.80 -11.92 4.64
C ILE A 4 6.64 -10.46 4.26
N TYR A 5 6.00 -10.18 3.13
CA TYR A 5 5.73 -8.81 2.68
C TYR A 5 4.82 -8.08 3.67
N ASN A 6 3.72 -8.69 4.07
CA ASN A 6 2.75 -8.11 4.98
C ASN A 6 3.39 -7.71 6.32
N LYS A 7 4.28 -8.55 6.84
CA LYS A 7 4.98 -8.28 8.08
C LYS A 7 5.91 -7.06 7.99
N GLU A 8 6.52 -6.85 6.83
CA GLU A 8 7.40 -5.71 6.60
C GLU A 8 6.63 -4.39 6.47
N ILE A 9 5.43 -4.41 5.89
CA ILE A 9 4.63 -3.19 5.71
C ILE A 9 3.78 -2.83 6.92
N GLU A 10 3.50 -3.77 7.82
CA GLU A 10 2.65 -3.54 8.99
C GLU A 10 3.10 -2.35 9.86
N PRO A 11 4.41 -2.21 10.19
CA PRO A 11 4.87 -1.07 10.99
C PRO A 11 4.62 0.29 10.34
N ALA A 12 4.60 0.35 9.00
CA ALA A 12 4.31 1.60 8.30
C ALA A 12 2.90 2.09 8.61
N PHE A 13 1.93 1.20 8.66
CA PHE A 13 0.55 1.57 9.00
C PHE A 13 0.42 1.99 10.46
N SER A 14 1.08 1.30 11.38
CA SER A 14 1.00 1.64 12.81
C SER A 14 1.65 2.97 13.14
N GLN A 15 2.59 3.45 12.33
CA GLN A 15 3.28 4.73 12.53
C GLN A 15 2.65 5.88 11.74
N LEU A 16 1.74 5.56 10.81
CA LEU A 16 1.13 6.54 9.92
C LEU A 16 0.29 7.56 10.70
N GLY A 17 0.54 8.84 10.44
CA GLY A 17 -0.15 9.95 11.11
C GLY A 17 0.45 10.33 12.46
N SER A 18 1.45 9.60 12.96
CA SER A 18 2.18 9.95 14.18
C SER A 18 3.66 10.18 13.91
N LYS A 19 4.37 9.18 13.39
CA LYS A 19 5.81 9.27 13.12
C LYS A 19 6.12 9.46 11.64
N ILE A 20 5.25 8.98 10.76
CA ILE A 20 5.43 9.08 9.31
C ILE A 20 4.16 9.60 8.64
N ILE A 21 4.32 10.16 7.45
CA ILE A 21 3.22 10.56 6.57
C ILE A 21 3.02 9.51 5.47
N TRP A 22 1.97 9.66 4.67
CA TRP A 22 1.64 8.68 3.64
C TRP A 22 2.75 8.49 2.60
N ARG A 23 3.48 9.57 2.23
CA ARG A 23 4.63 9.45 1.32
C ARG A 23 5.68 8.48 1.83
N ASP A 24 5.96 8.53 3.13
CA ASP A 24 6.91 7.62 3.77
C ASP A 24 6.43 6.18 3.72
N ALA A 25 5.13 5.96 3.97
CA ALA A 25 4.53 4.63 3.88
C ALA A 25 4.64 4.07 2.46
N LEU A 26 4.34 4.88 1.44
CA LEU A 26 4.48 4.48 0.04
C LEU A 26 5.92 4.08 -0.29
N ARG A 27 6.89 4.84 0.22
CA ARG A 27 8.30 4.52 0.02
C ARG A 27 8.65 3.17 0.64
N ILE A 28 8.15 2.88 1.83
CA ILE A 28 8.35 1.59 2.49
C ILE A 28 7.77 0.46 1.64
N PHE A 29 6.56 0.62 1.10
CA PHE A 29 5.95 -0.41 0.26
C PHE A 29 6.79 -0.72 -0.98
N CYS A 30 7.26 0.31 -1.67
CA CYS A 30 8.05 0.15 -2.87
C CYS A 30 9.45 -0.42 -2.58
N THR A 31 10.12 0.06 -1.55
CA THR A 31 11.49 -0.38 -1.23
C THR A 31 11.50 -1.78 -0.65
N THR A 32 10.45 -2.21 0.05
CA THR A 32 10.34 -3.58 0.54
C THR A 32 10.40 -4.59 -0.61
N LEU A 33 9.72 -4.30 -1.72
CA LEU A 33 9.79 -5.15 -2.91
C LEU A 33 11.20 -5.13 -3.52
N SER A 34 11.81 -3.95 -3.62
CA SER A 34 13.12 -3.77 -4.26
C SER A 34 14.26 -4.41 -3.46
N ASP A 35 14.18 -4.40 -2.13
CA ASP A 35 15.22 -4.96 -1.27
C ASP A 35 15.40 -6.47 -1.45
N LYS A 36 14.35 -7.18 -1.82
CA LYS A 36 14.37 -8.62 -2.10
C LYS A 36 13.87 -8.89 -3.50
N GLN A 37 14.42 -8.18 -4.46
CA GLN A 37 13.92 -8.12 -5.84
C GLN A 37 13.73 -9.48 -6.49
N SER A 38 14.76 -10.34 -6.48
CA SER A 38 14.69 -11.66 -7.12
C SER A 38 13.61 -12.53 -6.51
N PHE A 39 13.49 -12.49 -5.19
CA PHE A 39 12.52 -13.27 -4.45
C PHE A 39 11.08 -12.88 -4.81
N PHE A 40 10.78 -11.57 -4.77
CA PHE A 40 9.42 -11.11 -5.08
C PHE A 40 9.10 -11.18 -6.57
N LEU A 41 10.08 -10.96 -7.46
CA LEU A 41 9.85 -11.11 -8.91
C LEU A 41 9.47 -12.54 -9.27
N ASN A 42 10.16 -13.54 -8.71
CA ASN A 42 9.82 -14.94 -8.96
C ASN A 42 8.40 -15.26 -8.51
N ALA A 43 8.01 -14.77 -7.34
CA ALA A 43 6.67 -14.98 -6.80
C ALA A 43 5.59 -14.33 -7.65
N LEU A 44 5.83 -13.10 -8.09
CA LEU A 44 4.85 -12.32 -8.87
C LEU A 44 4.75 -12.79 -10.33
N LYS A 45 5.80 -13.41 -10.87
CA LYS A 45 5.78 -13.97 -12.24
C LYS A 45 5.18 -15.36 -12.32
N ASN A 46 5.15 -16.09 -11.22
CA ASN A 46 4.49 -17.40 -11.16
C ASN A 46 2.97 -17.17 -11.09
N THR A 47 2.22 -17.75 -12.03
CA THR A 47 0.77 -17.52 -12.15
C THR A 47 0.00 -17.81 -10.87
N SER A 48 0.25 -18.97 -10.26
CA SER A 48 -0.41 -19.36 -9.01
C SER A 48 0.03 -18.49 -7.84
N GLY A 49 1.34 -18.26 -7.71
CA GLY A 49 1.92 -17.44 -6.67
C GLY A 49 1.50 -15.97 -6.80
N GLN A 50 1.42 -15.47 -8.04
CA GLN A 50 1.01 -14.11 -8.33
C GLN A 50 -0.41 -13.82 -7.81
N THR A 51 -1.37 -14.69 -8.13
CA THR A 51 -2.76 -14.52 -7.70
C THR A 51 -2.87 -14.51 -6.18
N SER A 52 -2.29 -15.50 -5.51
CA SER A 52 -2.30 -15.60 -4.05
C SER A 52 -1.62 -14.40 -3.39
N PHE A 53 -0.47 -14.00 -3.92
CA PHE A 53 0.29 -12.88 -3.38
C PHE A 53 -0.51 -11.57 -3.51
N ARG A 54 -1.06 -11.29 -4.70
CA ARG A 54 -1.81 -10.05 -4.94
C ARG A 54 -3.04 -9.96 -4.04
N TYR A 55 -3.84 -11.00 -3.95
CA TYR A 55 -5.03 -11.00 -3.09
C TYR A 55 -4.68 -10.85 -1.63
N ALA A 56 -3.75 -11.64 -1.13
CA ALA A 56 -3.38 -11.59 0.28
C ALA A 56 -2.79 -10.24 0.68
N THR A 57 -1.94 -9.64 -0.16
CA THR A 57 -1.35 -8.34 0.14
C THR A 57 -2.37 -7.22 0.04
N ASN A 58 -3.24 -7.25 -0.97
CA ASN A 58 -4.27 -6.22 -1.14
C ASN A 58 -5.24 -6.20 0.04
N ASP A 59 -5.80 -7.35 0.39
CA ASP A 59 -6.78 -7.43 1.47
C ASP A 59 -6.18 -7.04 2.81
N TYR A 60 -4.97 -7.50 3.09
CA TYR A 60 -4.27 -7.16 4.33
C TYR A 60 -3.99 -5.67 4.43
N ALA A 61 -3.49 -5.06 3.37
CA ALA A 61 -3.21 -3.62 3.34
C ALA A 61 -4.47 -2.78 3.49
N ILE A 62 -5.57 -3.20 2.88
CA ILE A 62 -6.87 -2.54 3.02
C ILE A 62 -7.31 -2.53 4.48
N ASP A 63 -7.25 -3.68 5.14
CA ASP A 63 -7.64 -3.81 6.55
C ASP A 63 -6.77 -2.94 7.46
N LEU A 64 -5.45 -2.92 7.23
CA LEU A 64 -4.53 -2.08 8.00
C LEU A 64 -4.84 -0.59 7.80
N LEU A 65 -5.09 -0.17 6.57
CA LEU A 65 -5.41 1.24 6.28
C LEU A 65 -6.72 1.65 6.95
N ARG A 66 -7.76 0.84 6.82
CA ARG A 66 -9.07 1.10 7.44
C ARG A 66 -8.95 1.26 8.95
N GLU A 67 -8.27 0.33 9.60
CA GLU A 67 -8.09 0.39 11.04
C GLU A 67 -7.31 1.63 11.47
N ARG A 68 -6.27 1.99 10.72
CA ARG A 68 -5.48 3.18 11.04
C ARG A 68 -6.28 4.46 10.85
N LEU A 69 -7.08 4.55 9.80
CA LEU A 69 -7.96 5.70 9.58
C LEU A 69 -8.98 5.84 10.70
N ARG A 70 -9.54 4.72 11.16
CA ARG A 70 -10.50 4.71 12.28
C ARG A 70 -9.85 5.25 13.56
N ILE A 71 -8.65 4.78 13.88
CA ILE A 71 -7.89 5.21 15.06
C ILE A 71 -7.57 6.70 14.98
N LEU A 72 -7.05 7.17 13.85
CA LEU A 72 -6.69 8.57 13.67
C LEU A 72 -7.89 9.50 13.76
N GLY A 73 -9.05 9.07 13.26
CA GLY A 73 -10.29 9.83 13.34
C GLY A 73 -11.02 9.69 14.67
N LYS A 74 -10.53 8.83 15.58
CA LYS A 74 -11.17 8.53 16.86
C LYS A 74 -12.63 8.14 16.71
N GLU A 75 -12.90 7.30 15.72
CA GLU A 75 -14.25 6.87 15.34
C GLU A 75 -14.48 5.42 15.78
N ASP A 76 -15.72 5.10 16.16
CA ASP A 76 -16.11 3.71 16.44
C ASP A 76 -16.16 2.88 15.15
N ALA A 77 -16.61 3.51 14.06
CA ALA A 77 -16.61 2.94 12.72
C ALA A 77 -16.30 4.04 11.72
N LEU A 78 -15.69 3.66 10.59
CA LEU A 78 -15.41 4.62 9.52
C LEU A 78 -16.70 5.08 8.84
N PRO A 79 -16.81 6.38 8.49
CA PRO A 79 -17.85 6.81 7.57
C PRO A 79 -17.80 6.00 6.28
N ILE A 80 -18.97 5.70 5.71
CA ILE A 80 -19.04 4.81 4.54
C ILE A 80 -18.22 5.33 3.36
N GLU A 81 -18.16 6.64 3.16
CA GLU A 81 -17.37 7.25 2.08
C GLU A 81 -15.88 7.01 2.27
N ILE A 82 -15.41 7.13 3.49
CA ILE A 82 -13.98 6.93 3.81
C ILE A 82 -13.62 5.44 3.66
N ASP A 83 -14.48 4.56 4.14
CA ASP A 83 -14.28 3.11 3.99
C ASP A 83 -14.19 2.72 2.51
N PHE A 84 -15.12 3.21 1.69
CA PHE A 84 -15.13 2.94 0.26
C PHE A 84 -13.85 3.46 -0.42
N LEU A 85 -13.49 4.72 -0.15
CA LEU A 85 -12.31 5.35 -0.78
C LEU A 85 -11.01 4.69 -0.34
N ALA A 86 -10.92 4.26 0.92
CA ALA A 86 -9.75 3.53 1.40
C ALA A 86 -9.55 2.23 0.63
N LYS A 87 -10.62 1.47 0.43
CA LYS A 87 -10.58 0.23 -0.34
C LYS A 87 -10.24 0.48 -1.80
N TYR A 88 -10.92 1.46 -2.42
CA TYR A 88 -10.69 1.82 -3.82
C TYR A 88 -9.24 2.22 -4.06
N TYR A 89 -8.76 3.17 -3.28
CA TYR A 89 -7.40 3.70 -3.42
C TYR A 89 -6.34 2.62 -3.15
N MET A 90 -6.48 1.88 -2.04
CA MET A 90 -5.48 0.88 -1.66
C MET A 90 -5.39 -0.25 -2.69
N ARG A 91 -6.51 -0.71 -3.23
CA ARG A 91 -6.50 -1.70 -4.32
C ARG A 91 -5.79 -1.17 -5.54
N SER A 92 -6.10 0.06 -5.93
CA SER A 92 -5.51 0.68 -7.11
C SER A 92 -4.00 0.83 -6.97
N ILE A 93 -3.52 1.38 -5.85
CA ILE A 93 -2.08 1.59 -5.69
C ILE A 93 -1.31 0.29 -5.49
N SER A 94 -1.91 -0.71 -4.84
CA SER A 94 -1.25 -2.02 -4.69
C SER A 94 -0.99 -2.65 -6.05
N GLU A 95 -1.96 -2.62 -6.95
CA GLU A 95 -1.78 -3.10 -8.32
C GLU A 95 -0.73 -2.27 -9.08
N MET A 96 -0.78 -0.95 -8.95
CA MET A 96 0.17 -0.07 -9.63
C MET A 96 1.60 -0.27 -9.13
N ILE A 97 1.78 -0.47 -7.84
CA ILE A 97 3.09 -0.74 -7.25
C ILE A 97 3.65 -2.06 -7.78
N GLN A 98 2.83 -3.11 -7.81
CA GLN A 98 3.27 -4.42 -8.30
C GLN A 98 3.59 -4.37 -9.81
N ASP A 99 2.77 -3.69 -10.60
CA ASP A 99 3.00 -3.52 -12.03
C ASP A 99 4.29 -2.73 -12.29
N TRP A 100 4.53 -1.68 -11.54
CA TRP A 100 5.76 -0.88 -11.62
C TRP A 100 6.99 -1.75 -11.30
N PHE A 101 6.90 -2.56 -10.25
CA PHE A 101 7.98 -3.44 -9.83
C PHE A 101 8.25 -4.52 -10.90
N ILE A 102 7.22 -5.22 -11.38
CA ILE A 102 7.33 -6.26 -12.40
C ILE A 102 7.87 -5.68 -13.71
N GLY A 103 7.46 -4.47 -14.05
CA GLY A 103 7.87 -3.77 -15.26
C GLY A 103 9.30 -3.23 -15.25
N GLY A 104 10.05 -3.45 -14.17
CA GLY A 104 11.47 -3.05 -14.07
C GLY A 104 11.68 -1.67 -13.47
N GLN A 105 10.69 -1.14 -12.77
CA GLN A 105 10.82 0.15 -12.05
C GLN A 105 11.25 1.29 -12.98
N LYS A 106 10.63 1.38 -14.16
CA LYS A 106 11.01 2.35 -15.20
C LYS A 106 10.78 3.79 -14.80
N ILE A 107 9.71 4.07 -14.05
CA ILE A 107 9.50 5.40 -13.47
C ILE A 107 10.41 5.49 -12.23
N PRO A 108 11.25 6.53 -12.10
CA PRO A 108 12.05 6.68 -10.88
C PRO A 108 11.20 6.69 -9.62
N LEU A 109 11.73 6.12 -8.55
CA LEU A 109 10.98 5.91 -7.30
C LEU A 109 10.31 7.17 -6.79
N ASP A 110 11.03 8.28 -6.71
CA ASP A 110 10.46 9.53 -6.18
C ASP A 110 9.32 10.05 -7.05
N ASN A 111 9.47 9.96 -8.37
CA ASN A 111 8.41 10.35 -9.31
C ASN A 111 7.19 9.44 -9.19
N PHE A 112 7.42 8.15 -9.04
CA PHE A 112 6.34 7.17 -8.89
C PHE A 112 5.54 7.41 -7.61
N ILE A 113 6.21 7.67 -6.51
CA ILE A 113 5.55 8.00 -5.24
C ILE A 113 4.67 9.24 -5.38
N GLU A 114 5.16 10.29 -6.04
CA GLU A 114 4.37 11.51 -6.25
C GLU A 114 3.14 11.25 -7.11
N LEU A 115 3.23 10.36 -8.10
CA LEU A 115 2.06 9.97 -8.90
C LEU A 115 1.02 9.24 -8.03
N LEU A 116 1.47 8.37 -7.14
CA LEU A 116 0.56 7.67 -6.22
C LEU A 116 -0.12 8.63 -5.24
N VAL A 117 0.59 9.65 -4.78
CA VAL A 117 0.01 10.71 -3.94
C VAL A 117 -0.98 11.55 -4.72
N LEU A 118 -0.64 11.91 -5.97
CA LEU A 118 -1.53 12.67 -6.85
C LEU A 118 -2.86 11.95 -7.07
N ALA A 119 -2.84 10.64 -7.16
CA ALA A 119 -4.03 9.82 -7.39
C ALA A 119 -4.92 9.66 -6.14
N MET A 120 -4.47 10.13 -4.98
CA MET A 120 -5.22 9.98 -3.74
C MET A 120 -6.48 10.84 -3.74
N PRO A 121 -7.66 10.27 -3.41
CA PRO A 121 -8.87 11.06 -3.25
C PRO A 121 -8.75 12.11 -2.13
N GLU A 122 -9.33 13.29 -2.36
CA GLU A 122 -9.26 14.42 -1.40
C GLU A 122 -9.68 14.06 0.03
N PRO A 123 -10.78 13.32 0.26
CA PRO A 123 -11.14 12.95 1.63
C PRO A 123 -10.07 12.15 2.37
N LEU A 124 -9.28 11.34 1.65
CA LEU A 124 -8.16 10.62 2.24
C LEU A 124 -6.96 11.53 2.47
N LYS A 125 -6.70 12.48 1.57
CA LYS A 125 -5.62 13.47 1.75
C LYS A 125 -5.78 14.24 3.05
N LYS A 126 -7.01 14.65 3.37
CA LYS A 126 -7.30 15.39 4.59
C LYS A 126 -6.97 14.59 5.87
N ARG A 127 -7.03 13.27 5.79
CA ARG A 127 -6.76 12.39 6.94
C ARG A 127 -5.30 11.91 7.00
N LEU A 128 -4.61 11.79 5.86
CA LEU A 128 -3.32 11.11 5.74
C LEU A 128 -2.14 12.03 5.40
N LEU A 129 -2.40 13.23 4.91
CA LEU A 129 -1.35 14.19 4.55
C LEU A 129 -1.43 15.47 5.37
#